data_7e179db50b5b94279a74fc5b70a85046
#
_entry.id   7e179db50b5b94279a74fc5b70a85046
#
_cell.length_a   1.000
_cell.length_b   1.000
_cell.length_c   1.000
_cell.angle_alpha   90.00
_cell.angle_beta   90.00
_cell.angle_gamma   90.00
#
_symmetry.space_group_name_H-M   'P 1'
#
loop_
_entity.id
_entity.type
_entity.pdbx_description
1 polymer ?
#
loop_
_entity_poly.entity_id
_entity_poly.type
_entity_poly.pdbx_seq_one_letter_code
_entity_poly.pdbx_strand_id
1 'polypeptide(L)'
;MDDKTFTVMDATADELPSEKGKVETAGWMMTIDPASEWKQIFHEAWRAGRDFFYDPNMHGVDWPAVRTKFEALLPAVADRSDLNFILGEMIAELNCGHAYVFGGDQPQAPQQAMGFLGADFEPVSGGTPAYRVTKIFTSDGFDLDARSPLLTPGASVKVGEYILSVAGQPVRADQDIQALLV
;
A
#
# COMPACT_ATOMS: atom_id res chain seq x y z
N MET A 1 -12.07 14.19 14.29
CA MET A 1 -13.37 13.52 14.50
C MET A 1 -13.19 12.11 14.00
N ASP A 2 -13.47 11.11 14.76
CA ASP A 2 -13.39 9.73 14.31
C ASP A 2 -14.56 9.47 13.35
N ASP A 3 -14.28 9.19 12.08
CA ASP A 3 -15.31 9.00 11.03
C ASP A 3 -16.24 7.78 11.26
N LYS A 4 -16.01 7.07 12.35
CA LYS A 4 -16.78 5.85 12.68
C LYS A 4 -17.80 6.04 13.81
N THR A 5 -17.89 7.23 14.38
CA THR A 5 -18.79 7.50 15.50
C THR A 5 -19.96 8.37 15.06
N PHE A 6 -21.17 7.87 15.21
CA PHE A 6 -22.39 8.64 14.99
C PHE A 6 -22.98 9.09 16.33
N THR A 7 -23.40 10.33 16.40
CA THR A 7 -24.05 10.87 17.59
C THR A 7 -25.37 11.56 17.21
N VAL A 8 -26.45 11.20 17.90
CA VAL A 8 -27.74 11.86 17.76
C VAL A 8 -27.87 12.88 18.88
N MET A 9 -28.16 14.12 18.51
CA MET A 9 -28.35 15.22 19.46
C MET A 9 -29.52 16.09 19.07
N ASP A 10 -30.02 16.89 20.03
CA ASP A 10 -31.00 17.93 19.74
C ASP A 10 -30.38 18.99 18.82
N ALA A 11 -31.10 19.40 17.80
CA ALA A 11 -30.65 20.41 16.82
C ALA A 11 -30.37 21.80 17.46
N THR A 12 -30.91 22.04 18.66
CA THR A 12 -30.72 23.28 19.42
C THR A 12 -29.66 23.19 20.51
N ALA A 13 -28.98 22.04 20.63
CA ALA A 13 -27.94 21.86 21.64
C ALA A 13 -26.66 22.62 21.23
N ASP A 14 -26.10 23.36 22.17
CA ASP A 14 -24.88 24.17 21.95
C ASP A 14 -23.60 23.32 21.92
N GLU A 15 -23.64 22.11 22.51
CA GLU A 15 -22.47 21.23 22.63
C GLU A 15 -22.82 19.77 22.28
N LEU A 16 -21.85 19.06 21.71
CA LEU A 16 -21.96 17.62 21.48
C LEU A 16 -22.01 16.87 22.80
N PRO A 17 -23.01 16.00 23.04
CA PRO A 17 -23.04 15.20 24.26
C PRO A 17 -21.86 14.23 24.30
N SER A 18 -21.17 14.16 25.43
CA SER A 18 -19.96 13.34 25.58
C SER A 18 -20.22 11.83 25.47
N GLU A 19 -21.37 11.36 25.95
CA GLU A 19 -21.73 9.93 25.96
C GLU A 19 -23.20 9.67 25.56
N LYS A 20 -24.13 10.56 25.92
CA LYS A 20 -25.53 10.42 25.52
C LYS A 20 -25.71 10.71 24.04
N GLY A 21 -26.38 9.82 23.33
CA GLY A 21 -26.66 9.98 21.91
C GLY A 21 -25.67 9.27 20.99
N LYS A 22 -24.62 8.67 21.51
CA LYS A 22 -23.78 7.76 20.72
C LYS A 22 -24.59 6.61 20.18
N VAL A 23 -24.45 6.36 18.89
CA VAL A 23 -25.08 5.22 18.22
C VAL A 23 -24.06 4.09 18.17
N GLU A 24 -24.38 3.00 18.86
CA GLU A 24 -23.53 1.79 18.84
C GLU A 24 -23.71 1.05 17.51
N THR A 25 -22.66 1.05 16.70
CA THR A 25 -22.66 0.39 15.39
C THR A 25 -21.76 -0.84 15.32
N ALA A 26 -21.03 -1.13 16.42
CA ALA A 26 -20.01 -2.19 16.44
C ALA A 26 -20.54 -3.61 16.18
N GLY A 27 -21.85 -3.82 16.39
CA GLY A 27 -22.49 -5.12 16.14
C GLY A 27 -23.28 -5.19 14.83
N TRP A 28 -23.25 -4.14 14.04
CA TRP A 28 -24.01 -4.13 12.78
C TRP A 28 -23.32 -4.99 11.73
N MET A 29 -24.08 -5.86 11.14
CA MET A 29 -23.63 -6.76 10.09
C MET A 29 -24.48 -6.54 8.84
N MET A 30 -23.83 -6.52 7.68
CA MET A 30 -24.47 -6.45 6.38
C MET A 30 -23.93 -7.56 5.49
N THR A 31 -24.81 -8.25 4.80
CA THR A 31 -24.43 -9.20 3.76
C THR A 31 -24.16 -8.44 2.47
N ILE A 32 -22.98 -8.62 1.91
CA ILE A 32 -22.56 -7.99 0.65
C ILE A 32 -22.43 -9.10 -0.40
N ASP A 33 -22.94 -8.87 -1.59
CA ASP A 33 -22.60 -9.60 -2.81
C ASP A 33 -21.52 -8.81 -3.56
N PRO A 34 -20.27 -9.25 -3.56
CA PRO A 34 -19.17 -8.48 -4.14
C PRO A 34 -19.39 -8.15 -5.63
N ALA A 35 -19.92 -9.07 -6.42
CA ALA A 35 -20.12 -8.84 -7.85
C ALA A 35 -21.13 -7.71 -8.11
N SER A 36 -22.23 -7.67 -7.35
CA SER A 36 -23.23 -6.62 -7.43
C SER A 36 -22.68 -5.29 -6.91
N GLU A 37 -21.90 -5.31 -5.84
CA GLU A 37 -21.27 -4.12 -5.27
C GLU A 37 -20.24 -3.53 -6.23
N TRP A 38 -19.36 -4.35 -6.82
CA TRP A 38 -18.34 -3.90 -7.78
C TRP A 38 -18.97 -3.24 -9.01
N LYS A 39 -20.07 -3.79 -9.49
CA LYS A 39 -20.85 -3.17 -10.56
C LYS A 39 -21.38 -1.79 -10.14
N GLN A 40 -21.90 -1.67 -8.93
CA GLN A 40 -22.36 -0.39 -8.39
C GLN A 40 -21.19 0.61 -8.26
N ILE A 41 -20.07 0.19 -7.71
CA ILE A 41 -18.87 1.03 -7.56
C ILE A 41 -18.40 1.55 -8.92
N PHE A 42 -18.35 0.69 -9.93
CA PHE A 42 -17.99 1.08 -11.29
C PHE A 42 -18.92 2.18 -11.82
N HIS A 43 -20.23 2.00 -11.67
CA HIS A 43 -21.20 3.00 -12.13
C HIS A 43 -21.09 4.32 -11.37
N GLU A 44 -20.82 4.27 -10.05
CA GLU A 44 -20.63 5.48 -9.25
C GLU A 44 -19.34 6.20 -9.65
N ALA A 45 -18.24 5.49 -9.87
CA ALA A 45 -16.99 6.08 -10.34
C ALA A 45 -17.18 6.75 -11.72
N TRP A 46 -17.88 6.08 -12.65
CA TRP A 46 -18.20 6.67 -13.94
C TRP A 46 -19.07 7.94 -13.80
N ARG A 47 -20.10 7.91 -12.93
CA ARG A 47 -20.95 9.08 -12.64
C ARG A 47 -20.16 10.22 -12.02
N ALA A 48 -19.29 9.91 -11.07
CA ALA A 48 -18.40 10.90 -10.45
C ALA A 48 -17.53 11.59 -11.51
N GLY A 49 -16.94 10.82 -12.43
CA GLY A 49 -16.22 11.40 -13.57
C GLY A 49 -17.10 12.33 -14.39
N ARG A 50 -18.29 11.87 -14.80
CA ARG A 50 -19.23 12.67 -15.58
C ARG A 50 -19.62 13.98 -14.90
N ASP A 51 -19.90 13.94 -13.60
CA ASP A 51 -20.55 15.05 -12.89
C ASP A 51 -19.56 16.05 -12.27
N PHE A 52 -18.31 15.60 -12.00
CA PHE A 52 -17.32 16.40 -11.29
C PHE A 52 -16.01 16.63 -12.05
N PHE A 53 -15.84 16.04 -13.24
CA PHE A 53 -14.66 16.35 -14.04
C PHE A 53 -14.66 17.83 -14.44
N TYR A 54 -13.51 18.49 -14.38
CA TYR A 54 -13.42 19.94 -14.54
C TYR A 54 -13.76 20.44 -15.96
N ASP A 55 -13.56 19.59 -16.98
CA ASP A 55 -13.92 19.89 -18.37
C ASP A 55 -15.27 19.24 -18.72
N PRO A 56 -16.34 20.03 -18.93
CA PRO A 56 -17.66 19.47 -19.30
C PRO A 56 -17.64 18.67 -20.60
N ASN A 57 -16.66 18.91 -21.48
CA ASN A 57 -16.49 18.18 -22.73
C ASN A 57 -15.62 16.93 -22.57
N MET A 58 -15.25 16.55 -21.36
CA MET A 58 -14.46 15.33 -21.03
C MET A 58 -13.19 15.20 -21.88
N HIS A 59 -12.49 16.30 -22.17
CA HIS A 59 -11.37 16.40 -23.11
C HIS A 59 -11.68 15.86 -24.53
N GLY A 60 -12.95 15.88 -24.94
CA GLY A 60 -13.41 15.36 -26.22
C GLY A 60 -13.64 13.85 -26.23
N VAL A 61 -13.56 13.18 -25.09
CA VAL A 61 -13.79 11.74 -24.94
C VAL A 61 -15.28 11.43 -24.93
N ASP A 62 -15.72 10.43 -25.68
CA ASP A 62 -17.06 9.87 -25.58
C ASP A 62 -17.20 9.06 -24.29
N TRP A 63 -17.50 9.75 -23.19
CA TRP A 63 -17.57 9.18 -21.85
C TRP A 63 -18.63 8.07 -21.73
N PRO A 64 -19.82 8.14 -22.37
CA PRO A 64 -20.74 7.01 -22.48
C PRO A 64 -20.15 5.77 -23.18
N ALA A 65 -19.39 5.94 -24.26
CA ALA A 65 -18.73 4.83 -24.95
C ALA A 65 -17.65 4.21 -24.06
N VAL A 66 -16.88 5.00 -23.30
CA VAL A 66 -15.91 4.54 -22.30
C VAL A 66 -16.59 3.66 -21.27
N ARG A 67 -17.73 4.07 -20.73
CA ARG A 67 -18.51 3.22 -19.83
C ARG A 67 -18.80 1.85 -20.43
N THR A 68 -19.35 1.81 -21.63
CA THR A 68 -19.73 0.58 -22.31
C THR A 68 -18.53 -0.33 -22.52
N LYS A 69 -17.36 0.24 -22.88
CA LYS A 69 -16.10 -0.48 -23.07
C LYS A 69 -15.67 -1.20 -21.79
N PHE A 70 -15.62 -0.52 -20.68
CA PHE A 70 -15.09 -1.05 -19.43
C PHE A 70 -16.12 -1.84 -18.61
N GLU A 71 -17.41 -1.55 -18.73
CA GLU A 71 -18.48 -2.33 -18.08
C GLU A 71 -18.49 -3.79 -18.57
N ALA A 72 -18.09 -4.03 -19.82
CA ALA A 72 -17.99 -5.37 -20.38
C ALA A 72 -16.91 -6.25 -19.69
N LEU A 73 -15.97 -5.65 -18.96
CA LEU A 73 -14.91 -6.36 -18.24
C LEU A 73 -15.33 -6.80 -16.83
N LEU A 74 -16.40 -6.21 -16.27
CA LEU A 74 -16.83 -6.47 -14.88
C LEU A 74 -17.10 -7.96 -14.58
N PRO A 75 -17.65 -8.78 -15.49
CA PRO A 75 -17.84 -10.20 -15.22
C PRO A 75 -16.54 -10.99 -14.99
N ALA A 76 -15.38 -10.45 -15.37
CA ALA A 76 -14.07 -11.05 -15.16
C ALA A 76 -13.37 -10.61 -13.88
N VAL A 77 -13.93 -9.65 -13.16
CA VAL A 77 -13.40 -9.14 -11.88
C VAL A 77 -13.48 -10.24 -10.82
N ALA A 78 -12.34 -10.63 -10.28
CA ALA A 78 -12.22 -11.65 -9.24
C ALA A 78 -12.04 -11.06 -7.84
N ASP A 79 -11.41 -9.87 -7.74
CA ASP A 79 -11.17 -9.17 -6.49
C ASP A 79 -11.21 -7.65 -6.64
N ARG A 80 -10.97 -6.94 -5.55
CA ARG A 80 -10.99 -5.47 -5.53
C ARG A 80 -9.83 -4.84 -6.30
N SER A 81 -8.69 -5.50 -6.43
CA SER A 81 -7.56 -4.99 -7.21
C SER A 81 -7.89 -4.97 -8.70
N ASP A 82 -8.56 -6.01 -9.20
CA ASP A 82 -9.05 -6.06 -10.58
C ASP A 82 -10.01 -4.91 -10.86
N LEU A 83 -10.95 -4.65 -9.93
CA LEU A 83 -11.87 -3.52 -10.06
C LEU A 83 -11.11 -2.19 -10.11
N ASN A 84 -10.16 -1.99 -9.19
CA ASN A 84 -9.38 -0.76 -9.16
C ASN A 84 -8.55 -0.58 -10.44
N PHE A 85 -8.03 -1.68 -11.01
CA PHE A 85 -7.35 -1.64 -12.30
C PHE A 85 -8.30 -1.17 -13.42
N ILE A 86 -9.50 -1.76 -13.52
CA ILE A 86 -10.51 -1.36 -14.51
C ILE A 86 -10.92 0.10 -14.34
N LEU A 87 -11.11 0.55 -13.10
CA LEU A 87 -11.43 1.96 -12.81
C LEU A 87 -10.28 2.90 -13.21
N GLY A 88 -9.04 2.48 -12.96
CA GLY A 88 -7.84 3.23 -13.37
C GLY A 88 -7.76 3.38 -14.88
N GLU A 89 -7.94 2.29 -15.63
CA GLU A 89 -7.96 2.30 -17.08
C GLU A 89 -9.11 3.16 -17.64
N MET A 90 -10.30 3.09 -17.03
CA MET A 90 -11.43 3.92 -17.40
C MET A 90 -11.12 5.42 -17.24
N ILE A 91 -10.50 5.81 -16.12
CA ILE A 91 -10.15 7.20 -15.83
C ILE A 91 -9.00 7.67 -16.72
N ALA A 92 -8.07 6.78 -17.07
CA ALA A 92 -6.94 7.09 -17.96
C ALA A 92 -7.39 7.56 -19.36
N GLU A 93 -8.58 7.15 -19.83
CA GLU A 93 -9.15 7.65 -21.10
C GLU A 93 -9.33 9.18 -21.11
N LEU A 94 -9.45 9.81 -19.93
CA LEU A 94 -9.55 11.27 -19.81
C LEU A 94 -8.21 11.98 -20.07
N ASN A 95 -7.12 11.22 -20.22
CA ASN A 95 -5.77 11.73 -20.43
C ASN A 95 -5.37 12.83 -19.41
N CYS A 96 -5.65 12.54 -18.14
CA CYS A 96 -5.38 13.43 -17.01
C CYS A 96 -4.29 12.84 -16.12
N GLY A 97 -3.14 13.53 -15.99
CA GLY A 97 -1.95 13.00 -15.32
C GLY A 97 -2.04 12.87 -13.79
N HIS A 98 -3.03 13.50 -13.15
CA HIS A 98 -3.22 13.49 -11.70
C HIS A 98 -4.57 12.90 -11.29
N ALA A 99 -4.98 11.83 -11.97
CA ALA A 99 -6.17 11.06 -11.64
C ALA A 99 -5.76 9.66 -11.17
N TYR A 100 -6.17 9.29 -9.96
CA TYR A 100 -5.75 8.05 -9.31
C TYR A 100 -6.93 7.29 -8.73
N VAL A 101 -6.83 5.96 -8.72
CA VAL A 101 -7.74 5.07 -8.01
C VAL A 101 -6.96 4.31 -6.95
N PHE A 102 -7.42 4.34 -5.71
CA PHE A 102 -6.80 3.65 -4.60
C PHE A 102 -7.81 3.28 -3.51
N GLY A 103 -7.39 2.40 -2.61
CA GLY A 103 -8.21 1.97 -1.47
C GLY A 103 -9.18 0.85 -1.80
N GLY A 104 -10.16 0.68 -0.94
CA GLY A 104 -11.11 -0.44 -0.94
C GLY A 104 -10.65 -1.60 -0.07
N ASP A 105 -11.44 -2.65 -0.07
CA ASP A 105 -11.28 -3.87 0.73
C ASP A 105 -10.26 -4.85 0.14
N GLN A 106 -9.05 -4.38 -0.14
CA GLN A 106 -7.97 -5.22 -0.62
C GLN A 106 -7.38 -6.05 0.53
N PRO A 107 -7.07 -7.34 0.29
CA PRO A 107 -6.33 -8.13 1.24
C PRO A 107 -5.00 -7.46 1.58
N GLN A 108 -4.76 -7.20 2.86
CA GLN A 108 -3.49 -6.68 3.32
C GLN A 108 -2.56 -7.85 3.66
N ALA A 109 -1.43 -7.91 2.98
CA ALA A 109 -0.38 -8.84 3.39
C ALA A 109 0.11 -8.45 4.80
N PRO A 110 0.41 -9.42 5.68
CA PRO A 110 1.01 -9.13 6.96
C PRO A 110 2.27 -8.29 6.79
N GLN A 111 2.32 -7.14 7.44
CA GLN A 111 3.51 -6.32 7.46
C GLN A 111 4.50 -6.92 8.44
N GLN A 112 5.65 -7.34 7.95
CA GLN A 112 6.73 -7.82 8.80
C GLN A 112 7.84 -6.78 8.81
N ALA A 113 8.18 -6.30 10.00
CA ALA A 113 9.31 -5.40 10.16
C ALA A 113 10.59 -6.16 9.83
N MET A 114 11.42 -5.57 8.96
CA MET A 114 12.70 -6.14 8.57
C MET A 114 13.80 -5.10 8.78
N GLY A 115 14.91 -5.54 9.35
CA GLY A 115 16.10 -4.71 9.47
C GLY A 115 16.86 -4.64 8.15
N PHE A 116 17.50 -3.50 7.89
CA PHE A 116 18.38 -3.32 6.74
C PHE A 116 19.79 -2.98 7.21
N LEU A 117 20.77 -3.70 6.73
CA LEU A 117 22.18 -3.43 7.03
C LEU A 117 22.77 -2.34 6.14
N GLY A 118 22.09 -1.91 5.10
CA GLY A 118 22.55 -0.88 4.16
C GLY A 118 23.86 -1.31 3.48
N ALA A 119 23.94 -2.55 3.02
CA ALA A 119 25.10 -3.13 2.38
C ALA A 119 24.70 -4.23 1.40
N ASP A 120 25.56 -4.50 0.42
CA ASP A 120 25.45 -5.64 -0.47
C ASP A 120 26.35 -6.79 0.05
N PHE A 121 25.86 -8.01 -0.12
CA PHE A 121 26.49 -9.22 0.37
C PHE A 121 26.56 -10.28 -0.73
N GLU A 122 27.59 -11.11 -0.70
CA GLU A 122 27.64 -12.33 -1.49
C GLU A 122 27.86 -13.56 -0.61
N PRO A 123 27.16 -14.68 -0.86
CA PRO A 123 27.37 -15.91 -0.12
C PRO A 123 28.75 -16.52 -0.44
N VAL A 124 29.42 -17.04 0.57
CA VAL A 124 30.71 -17.70 0.42
C VAL A 124 30.52 -19.21 0.58
N SER A 125 30.96 -19.96 -0.43
CA SER A 125 30.89 -21.42 -0.48
C SER A 125 32.28 -22.05 -0.30
N GLY A 126 32.35 -23.27 0.22
CA GLY A 126 33.56 -24.05 0.28
C GLY A 126 34.35 -23.99 1.59
N GLY A 127 33.70 -23.54 2.68
CA GLY A 127 34.28 -23.49 4.04
C GLY A 127 33.19 -23.27 5.08
N THR A 128 33.52 -22.55 6.16
CA THR A 128 32.48 -22.06 7.08
C THR A 128 31.52 -21.14 6.32
N PRO A 129 30.19 -21.41 6.37
CA PRO A 129 29.24 -20.54 5.69
C PRO A 129 29.35 -19.11 6.20
N ALA A 130 29.42 -18.17 5.27
CA ALA A 130 29.56 -16.75 5.55
C ALA A 130 28.91 -15.91 4.43
N TYR A 131 28.62 -14.66 4.73
CA TYR A 131 28.39 -13.65 3.71
C TYR A 131 29.51 -12.64 3.70
N ARG A 132 30.08 -12.37 2.55
CA ARG A 132 31.11 -11.34 2.37
C ARG A 132 30.43 -10.01 2.07
N VAL A 133 30.81 -8.96 2.78
CA VAL A 133 30.39 -7.59 2.50
C VAL A 133 31.06 -7.10 1.23
N THR A 134 30.28 -6.83 0.19
CA THR A 134 30.81 -6.39 -1.11
C THR A 134 30.72 -4.88 -1.29
N LYS A 135 29.73 -4.24 -0.63
CA LYS A 135 29.53 -2.81 -0.66
C LYS A 135 28.84 -2.35 0.63
N ILE A 136 29.17 -1.17 1.10
CA ILE A 136 28.46 -0.49 2.19
C ILE A 136 27.94 0.83 1.65
N PHE A 137 26.64 1.09 1.82
CA PHE A 137 26.02 2.32 1.35
C PHE A 137 26.32 3.45 2.33
N THR A 138 26.89 4.52 1.80
CA THR A 138 27.10 5.77 2.53
C THR A 138 26.00 6.74 2.11
N SER A 139 25.41 7.46 3.08
CA SER A 139 24.51 8.56 2.74
C SER A 139 25.28 9.68 2.02
N ASP A 140 24.55 10.50 1.30
CA ASP A 140 25.09 11.72 0.68
C ASP A 140 25.39 12.85 1.70
N GLY A 141 25.16 12.58 2.99
CA GLY A 141 25.41 13.49 4.10
C GLY A 141 24.21 14.35 4.50
N PHE A 142 23.12 14.35 3.73
CA PHE A 142 21.91 15.12 4.04
C PHE A 142 20.89 14.30 4.83
N ASP A 143 20.86 12.99 4.64
CA ASP A 143 19.97 12.07 5.35
C ASP A 143 20.80 11.08 6.17
N LEU A 144 20.84 11.30 7.50
CA LEU A 144 21.56 10.43 8.43
C LEU A 144 20.89 9.06 8.57
N ASP A 145 19.59 8.96 8.35
CA ASP A 145 18.84 7.72 8.45
C ASP A 145 19.08 6.81 7.23
N ALA A 146 19.52 7.39 6.11
CA ALA A 146 19.95 6.62 4.93
C ALA A 146 21.38 6.03 5.06
N ARG A 147 22.07 6.30 6.16
CA ARG A 147 23.41 5.74 6.43
C ARG A 147 23.31 4.27 6.85
N SER A 148 24.17 3.43 6.28
CA SER A 148 24.29 2.05 6.74
C SER A 148 24.61 1.98 8.24
N PRO A 149 23.87 1.19 9.03
CA PRO A 149 24.19 0.97 10.46
C PRO A 149 25.57 0.32 10.69
N LEU A 150 26.14 -0.33 9.67
CA LEU A 150 27.49 -0.90 9.71
C LEU A 150 28.59 0.18 9.81
N LEU A 151 28.27 1.44 9.51
CA LEU A 151 29.18 2.59 9.65
C LEU A 151 29.03 3.33 10.97
N THR A 152 28.15 2.85 11.86
CA THR A 152 27.95 3.46 13.16
C THR A 152 29.20 3.29 14.04
N PRO A 153 29.56 4.27 14.88
CA PRO A 153 30.65 4.12 15.82
C PRO A 153 30.49 2.86 16.68
N GLY A 154 31.50 1.99 16.66
CA GLY A 154 31.48 0.70 17.35
C GLY A 154 31.17 -0.52 16.46
N ALA A 155 30.49 -0.35 15.32
CA ALA A 155 30.32 -1.44 14.36
C ALA A 155 31.56 -1.63 13.48
N SER A 156 32.10 -0.55 12.90
CA SER A 156 33.37 -0.47 12.15
C SER A 156 33.59 -1.54 11.07
N VAL A 157 32.48 -2.02 10.47
CA VAL A 157 32.53 -3.06 9.43
C VAL A 157 33.07 -2.49 8.13
N LYS A 158 33.90 -3.29 7.42
CA LYS A 158 34.54 -2.90 6.15
C LYS A 158 34.13 -3.83 5.01
N VAL A 159 34.18 -3.29 3.80
CA VAL A 159 34.07 -4.09 2.58
C VAL A 159 35.14 -5.18 2.58
N GLY A 160 34.77 -6.41 2.25
CA GLY A 160 35.64 -7.59 2.29
C GLY A 160 35.57 -8.40 3.58
N GLU A 161 34.99 -7.87 4.65
CA GLU A 161 34.75 -8.62 5.89
C GLU A 161 33.58 -9.60 5.75
N TYR A 162 33.48 -10.53 6.70
CA TYR A 162 32.53 -11.63 6.65
C TYR A 162 31.55 -11.57 7.79
N ILE A 163 30.28 -11.81 7.47
CA ILE A 163 29.22 -12.04 8.45
C ILE A 163 29.09 -13.54 8.65
N LEU A 164 29.28 -14.02 9.87
CA LEU A 164 29.17 -15.42 10.25
C LEU A 164 27.88 -15.76 10.95
N SER A 165 27.26 -14.76 11.59
CA SER A 165 25.99 -14.91 12.29
C SER A 165 25.24 -13.57 12.37
N VAL A 166 23.92 -13.65 12.48
CA VAL A 166 23.02 -12.51 12.75
C VAL A 166 22.22 -12.85 14.01
N ALA A 167 22.22 -11.99 15.01
CA ALA A 167 21.53 -12.21 16.29
C ALA A 167 21.83 -13.57 16.92
N GLY A 168 23.08 -14.06 16.78
CA GLY A 168 23.51 -15.37 17.28
C GLY A 168 23.13 -16.58 16.40
N GLN A 169 22.38 -16.38 15.33
CA GLN A 169 22.05 -17.43 14.37
C GLN A 169 23.11 -17.49 13.27
N PRO A 170 23.77 -18.66 13.04
CA PRO A 170 24.75 -18.80 11.98
C PRO A 170 24.11 -18.55 10.61
N VAL A 171 24.82 -17.84 9.73
CA VAL A 171 24.40 -17.68 8.35
C VAL A 171 24.63 -18.95 7.54
N ARG A 172 23.87 -19.14 6.48
CA ARG A 172 23.95 -20.28 5.58
C ARG A 172 24.08 -19.76 4.14
N ALA A 173 24.89 -20.41 3.33
CA ALA A 173 25.10 -20.02 1.94
C ALA A 173 23.86 -20.29 1.04
N ASP A 174 22.96 -21.15 1.48
CA ASP A 174 21.69 -21.51 0.81
C ASP A 174 20.47 -20.72 1.31
N GLN A 175 20.65 -19.77 2.20
CA GLN A 175 19.62 -18.93 2.77
C GLN A 175 19.95 -17.47 2.56
N ASP A 176 18.99 -16.68 2.12
CA ASP A 176 19.14 -15.22 2.05
C ASP A 176 19.42 -14.64 3.45
N ILE A 177 20.49 -13.85 3.56
CA ILE A 177 20.86 -13.19 4.83
C ILE A 177 19.73 -12.29 5.35
N GLN A 178 18.93 -11.72 4.46
CA GLN A 178 17.80 -10.86 4.84
C GLN A 178 16.73 -11.61 5.64
N ALA A 179 16.61 -12.92 5.44
CA ALA A 179 15.71 -13.75 6.24
C ALA A 179 16.08 -13.83 7.73
N LEU A 180 17.28 -13.44 8.09
CA LEU A 180 17.76 -13.38 9.49
C LEU A 180 17.60 -11.97 10.11
N LEU A 181 17.12 -11.00 9.33
CA LEU A 181 16.93 -9.61 9.75
C LEU A 181 15.46 -9.28 10.07
N VAL A 182 14.64 -10.30 10.19
CA VAL A 182 13.19 -10.23 10.45
C VAL A 182 12.91 -10.25 11.96
#